data_83830096522222c4242278cd631ec5e9
#
_entry.id   83830096522222c4242278cd631ec5e9
#
_cell.length_a   1.000
_cell.length_b   1.000
_cell.length_c   1.000
_cell.angle_alpha   90.00
_cell.angle_beta   90.00
_cell.angle_gamma   90.00
#
_symmetry.space_group_name_H-M   'P 1'
#
loop_
_entity.id
_entity.type
_entity.pdbx_description
1 polymer ?
#
loop_
_entity_poly.entity_id
_entity_poly.type
_entity_poly.pdbx_seq_one_letter_code
_entity_poly.pdbx_strand_id
1 'polypeptide(L)'
;MIFDRRRYRKDNYTYLLAEGADAALVDPGDPEIALALAAAHGVRPRFVLHTHGHADHTGGTARVKVALGATVLGHAADAGWFAPDEDVAGRAELALGALRVGVVPVPGHTPGSVVYLWRGRALTGDTLFWGGAGNCRHGGDPERLARSLTGPVAALDGALEVHPGHDYAELNLPFGLGLEPGNARSAARLAAVRAAKAAGQEPAPSTLEEERAVNPFLRSHVPTVRDAVRVRAPEASGDAVSVVVALRRLRDGV
;
A
#
# COMPACT_ATOMS: atom_id res chain seq x y z
N MET A 1 -22.53 0.31 5.74
CA MET A 1 -21.07 0.49 5.54
C MET A 1 -20.47 -0.85 5.14
N ILE A 2 -19.71 -0.89 4.05
CA ILE A 2 -19.05 -2.09 3.51
C ILE A 2 -17.59 -1.76 3.29
N PHE A 3 -16.71 -2.66 3.72
CA PHE A 3 -15.31 -2.73 3.34
C PHE A 3 -15.02 -4.18 2.98
N ASP A 4 -14.58 -4.43 1.76
CA ASP A 4 -14.18 -5.77 1.32
C ASP A 4 -12.99 -5.67 0.37
N ARG A 5 -12.26 -6.76 0.23
CA ARG A 5 -11.15 -6.88 -0.71
C ARG A 5 -11.24 -8.17 -1.49
N ARG A 6 -10.67 -8.15 -2.70
CA ARG A 6 -10.48 -9.36 -3.49
C ARG A 6 -9.06 -9.40 -4.02
N ARG A 7 -8.50 -10.59 -3.95
CA ARG A 7 -7.23 -10.90 -4.61
C ARG A 7 -7.48 -11.13 -6.10
N TYR A 8 -6.56 -10.64 -6.93
CA TYR A 8 -6.50 -10.95 -8.35
C TYR A 8 -5.06 -11.24 -8.76
N ARG A 9 -4.87 -11.82 -9.95
CA ARG A 9 -3.56 -12.34 -10.35
C ARG A 9 -2.98 -13.25 -9.26
N LYS A 10 -1.72 -13.04 -8.89
CA LYS A 10 -1.03 -13.84 -7.87
C LYS A 10 -1.22 -13.27 -6.46
N ASP A 11 -1.10 -11.96 -6.31
CA ASP A 11 -0.96 -11.30 -5.00
C ASP A 11 -1.54 -9.88 -4.92
N ASN A 12 -2.03 -9.30 -6.04
CA ASN A 12 -2.66 -7.98 -6.06
C ASN A 12 -3.99 -7.96 -5.31
N TYR A 13 -4.34 -6.81 -4.75
CA TYR A 13 -5.64 -6.55 -4.13
C TYR A 13 -6.37 -5.40 -4.81
N THR A 14 -7.69 -5.56 -4.98
CA THR A 14 -8.64 -4.47 -5.19
C THR A 14 -9.56 -4.36 -3.98
N TYR A 15 -10.04 -3.15 -3.68
CA TYR A 15 -10.87 -2.88 -2.51
C TYR A 15 -12.20 -2.25 -2.91
N LEU A 16 -13.23 -2.52 -2.09
CA LEU A 16 -14.53 -1.88 -2.16
C LEU A 16 -14.79 -1.11 -0.87
N LEU A 17 -15.09 0.17 -1.00
CA LEU A 17 -15.56 1.04 0.07
C LEU A 17 -17.00 1.41 -0.24
N ALA A 18 -17.94 1.24 0.73
CA ALA A 18 -19.30 1.71 0.52
C ALA A 18 -19.93 2.25 1.82
N GLU A 19 -20.66 3.36 1.69
CA GLU A 19 -21.40 3.99 2.77
C GLU A 19 -22.70 4.58 2.23
N GLY A 20 -23.85 4.12 2.76
CA GLY A 20 -25.16 4.46 2.21
C GLY A 20 -25.31 3.99 0.77
N ALA A 21 -25.63 4.91 -0.14
CA ALA A 21 -25.77 4.65 -1.57
C ALA A 21 -24.45 4.86 -2.35
N ASP A 22 -23.41 5.37 -1.71
CA ASP A 22 -22.17 5.72 -2.38
C ASP A 22 -21.11 4.63 -2.17
N ALA A 23 -20.41 4.30 -3.26
CA ALA A 23 -19.36 3.30 -3.25
C ALA A 23 -18.20 3.70 -4.16
N ALA A 24 -17.00 3.24 -3.80
CA ALA A 24 -15.77 3.39 -4.55
C ALA A 24 -15.03 2.06 -4.67
N LEU A 25 -14.44 1.79 -5.82
CA LEU A 25 -13.43 0.75 -6.00
C LEU A 25 -12.04 1.38 -5.90
N VAL A 26 -11.11 0.67 -5.27
CA VAL A 26 -9.71 1.11 -5.18
C VAL A 26 -8.85 0.11 -5.94
N ASP A 27 -8.01 0.61 -6.84
CA ASP A 27 -7.06 -0.14 -7.66
C ASP A 27 -7.71 -1.35 -8.38
N PRO A 28 -8.69 -1.14 -9.28
CA PRO A 28 -9.34 -2.21 -10.02
C PRO A 28 -8.47 -2.70 -11.19
N GLY A 29 -7.31 -3.30 -10.90
CA GLY A 29 -6.38 -3.78 -11.93
C GLY A 29 -6.93 -4.93 -12.77
N ASP A 30 -7.85 -5.73 -12.21
CA ASP A 30 -8.64 -6.73 -12.93
C ASP A 30 -10.11 -6.30 -12.92
N PRO A 31 -10.71 -6.00 -14.10
CA PRO A 31 -12.06 -5.47 -14.16
C PRO A 31 -13.14 -6.50 -13.77
N GLU A 32 -12.93 -7.80 -14.09
CA GLU A 32 -13.89 -8.85 -13.77
C GLU A 32 -14.00 -9.05 -12.26
N ILE A 33 -12.86 -9.11 -11.60
CA ILE A 33 -12.78 -9.26 -10.13
C ILE A 33 -13.39 -8.04 -9.44
N ALA A 34 -13.06 -6.83 -9.91
CA ALA A 34 -13.57 -5.59 -9.32
C ALA A 34 -15.10 -5.45 -9.50
N LEU A 35 -15.64 -5.76 -10.68
CA LEU A 35 -17.08 -5.75 -10.93
C LEU A 35 -17.81 -6.84 -10.15
N ALA A 36 -17.24 -8.05 -10.06
CA ALA A 36 -17.79 -9.14 -9.26
C ALA A 36 -17.81 -8.80 -7.76
N LEU A 37 -16.78 -8.11 -7.25
CA LEU A 37 -16.73 -7.63 -5.87
C LEU A 37 -17.89 -6.67 -5.58
N ALA A 38 -18.12 -5.68 -6.44
CA ALA A 38 -19.24 -4.74 -6.30
C ALA A 38 -20.60 -5.45 -6.36
N ALA A 39 -20.76 -6.37 -7.34
CA ALA A 39 -22.00 -7.15 -7.52
C ALA A 39 -22.31 -8.05 -6.34
N ALA A 40 -21.29 -8.68 -5.72
CA ALA A 40 -21.47 -9.54 -4.54
C ALA A 40 -22.08 -8.80 -3.34
N HIS A 41 -21.89 -7.48 -3.26
CA HIS A 41 -22.47 -6.61 -2.23
C HIS A 41 -23.72 -5.85 -2.68
N GLY A 42 -24.16 -6.06 -3.92
CA GLY A 42 -25.33 -5.36 -4.48
C GLY A 42 -25.16 -3.84 -4.61
N VAL A 43 -23.91 -3.36 -4.71
CA VAL A 43 -23.61 -1.93 -4.82
C VAL A 43 -23.12 -1.57 -6.22
N ARG A 44 -23.34 -0.31 -6.62
CA ARG A 44 -22.83 0.25 -7.88
C ARG A 44 -21.84 1.37 -7.58
N PRO A 45 -20.53 1.10 -7.57
CA PRO A 45 -19.51 2.12 -7.36
C PRO A 45 -19.60 3.25 -8.39
N ARG A 46 -19.65 4.48 -7.89
CA ARG A 46 -19.64 5.70 -8.69
C ARG A 46 -18.25 6.29 -8.85
N PHE A 47 -17.28 5.75 -8.09
CA PHE A 47 -15.93 6.25 -8.05
C PHE A 47 -14.92 5.10 -8.17
N VAL A 48 -13.82 5.40 -8.85
CA VAL A 48 -12.60 4.59 -8.86
C VAL A 48 -11.47 5.44 -8.30
N LEU A 49 -10.79 4.95 -7.29
CA LEU A 49 -9.65 5.62 -6.65
C LEU A 49 -8.37 4.85 -6.99
N HIS A 50 -7.34 5.55 -7.45
CA HIS A 50 -6.02 4.95 -7.66
C HIS A 50 -5.03 5.41 -6.62
N THR A 51 -4.40 4.44 -5.95
CA THR A 51 -3.26 4.71 -5.04
C THR A 51 -2.03 5.16 -5.81
N HIS A 52 -1.85 4.63 -7.03
CA HIS A 52 -0.77 4.97 -7.95
C HIS A 52 -1.06 4.46 -9.38
N GLY A 53 -0.17 4.77 -10.35
CA GLY A 53 -0.44 4.61 -11.77
C GLY A 53 -0.07 3.28 -12.40
N HIS A 54 0.58 2.33 -11.72
CA HIS A 54 1.06 1.11 -12.38
C HIS A 54 -0.06 0.25 -12.98
N ALA A 55 0.23 -0.39 -14.10
CA ALA A 55 -0.75 -1.08 -14.92
C ALA A 55 -1.43 -2.27 -14.23
N ASP A 56 -0.80 -2.86 -13.25
CA ASP A 56 -1.40 -3.93 -12.45
C ASP A 56 -2.43 -3.42 -11.43
N HIS A 57 -2.47 -2.11 -11.16
CA HIS A 57 -3.50 -1.43 -10.36
C HIS A 57 -4.55 -0.73 -11.24
N THR A 58 -4.15 -0.26 -12.43
CA THR A 58 -5.01 0.56 -13.28
C THR A 58 -5.56 -0.17 -14.50
N GLY A 59 -5.08 -1.38 -14.79
CA GLY A 59 -5.39 -2.10 -16.04
C GLY A 59 -6.88 -2.38 -16.31
N GLY A 60 -7.69 -2.48 -15.26
CA GLY A 60 -9.14 -2.68 -15.37
C GLY A 60 -9.97 -1.39 -15.44
N THR A 61 -9.35 -0.23 -15.20
CA THR A 61 -10.04 1.05 -14.99
C THR A 61 -10.95 1.44 -16.12
N ALA A 62 -10.47 1.40 -17.36
CA ALA A 62 -11.26 1.80 -18.51
C ALA A 62 -12.56 0.98 -18.65
N ARG A 63 -12.47 -0.34 -18.43
CA ARG A 63 -13.62 -1.23 -18.49
C ARG A 63 -14.58 -1.03 -17.32
N VAL A 64 -14.06 -0.87 -16.10
CA VAL A 64 -14.85 -0.55 -14.91
C VAL A 64 -15.57 0.79 -15.07
N LYS A 65 -14.87 1.82 -15.56
CA LYS A 65 -15.44 3.14 -15.86
C LYS A 65 -16.62 3.04 -16.83
N VAL A 66 -16.47 2.32 -17.93
CA VAL A 66 -17.55 2.14 -18.92
C VAL A 66 -18.72 1.36 -18.33
N ALA A 67 -18.46 0.27 -17.61
CA ALA A 67 -19.52 -0.60 -17.06
C ALA A 67 -20.35 0.11 -15.98
N LEU A 68 -19.73 0.94 -15.15
CA LEU A 68 -20.37 1.57 -14.00
C LEU A 68 -20.76 3.05 -14.25
N GLY A 69 -20.16 3.72 -15.24
CA GLY A 69 -20.25 5.18 -15.39
C GLY A 69 -19.49 5.91 -14.27
N ALA A 70 -18.43 5.29 -13.75
CA ALA A 70 -17.72 5.80 -12.59
C ALA A 70 -16.74 6.94 -12.94
N THR A 71 -16.57 7.89 -12.01
CA THR A 71 -15.53 8.91 -12.07
C THR A 71 -14.22 8.34 -11.54
N VAL A 72 -13.13 8.53 -12.27
CA VAL A 72 -11.79 8.05 -11.92
C VAL A 72 -11.00 9.16 -11.24
N LEU A 73 -10.54 8.90 -10.02
CA LEU A 73 -9.74 9.82 -9.23
C LEU A 73 -8.34 9.23 -9.00
N GLY A 74 -7.32 10.06 -9.16
CA GLY A 74 -5.93 9.70 -8.90
C GLY A 74 -5.03 10.91 -9.05
N HIS A 75 -3.76 10.77 -8.70
CA HIS A 75 -2.83 11.89 -8.72
C HIS A 75 -2.33 12.18 -10.15
N ALA A 76 -2.41 13.42 -10.60
CA ALA A 76 -2.03 13.84 -11.96
C ALA A 76 -0.56 13.56 -12.31
N ALA A 77 0.33 13.46 -11.33
CA ALA A 77 1.73 13.09 -11.58
C ALA A 77 1.88 11.67 -12.18
N ASP A 78 0.87 10.80 -12.05
CA ASP A 78 0.82 9.46 -12.62
C ASP A 78 -0.04 9.39 -13.91
N ALA A 79 -0.49 10.53 -14.45
CA ALA A 79 -1.34 10.59 -15.65
C ALA A 79 -0.70 9.97 -16.91
N GLY A 80 0.60 9.71 -16.91
CA GLY A 80 1.29 8.98 -17.97
C GLY A 80 0.95 7.48 -18.04
N TRP A 81 0.39 6.90 -16.95
CA TRP A 81 0.00 5.49 -16.87
C TRP A 81 -1.51 5.28 -16.96
N PHE A 82 -2.31 6.24 -16.49
CA PHE A 82 -3.78 6.20 -16.59
C PHE A 82 -4.32 7.64 -16.69
N ALA A 83 -5.56 7.78 -17.14
CA ALA A 83 -6.20 9.10 -17.30
C ALA A 83 -7.22 9.32 -16.17
N PRO A 84 -6.89 10.04 -15.09
CA PRO A 84 -7.86 10.41 -14.08
C PRO A 84 -8.83 11.47 -14.64
N ASP A 85 -10.12 11.37 -14.24
CA ASP A 85 -11.11 12.42 -14.50
C ASP A 85 -10.93 13.58 -13.52
N GLU A 86 -10.49 13.26 -12.29
CA GLU A 86 -10.21 14.24 -11.23
C GLU A 86 -8.85 14.00 -10.59
N ASP A 87 -8.10 15.09 -10.44
CA ASP A 87 -6.82 15.09 -9.72
C ASP A 87 -7.03 15.16 -8.20
N VAL A 88 -6.34 14.29 -7.47
CA VAL A 88 -6.34 14.30 -6.00
C VAL A 88 -5.19 15.11 -5.41
N ALA A 89 -4.30 15.67 -6.24
CA ALA A 89 -3.18 16.48 -5.78
C ALA A 89 -3.65 17.67 -4.94
N GLY A 90 -3.01 17.89 -3.78
CA GLY A 90 -3.33 18.99 -2.88
C GLY A 90 -4.65 18.85 -2.11
N ARG A 91 -5.40 17.77 -2.31
CA ARG A 91 -6.61 17.48 -1.51
C ARG A 91 -6.21 16.71 -0.25
N ALA A 92 -6.69 17.16 0.91
CA ALA A 92 -6.53 16.42 2.17
C ALA A 92 -7.64 15.38 2.37
N GLU A 93 -8.80 15.58 1.75
CA GLU A 93 -9.97 14.70 1.80
C GLU A 93 -10.75 14.74 0.49
N LEU A 94 -11.35 13.61 0.14
CA LEU A 94 -12.33 13.47 -0.93
C LEU A 94 -13.72 13.30 -0.32
N ALA A 95 -14.64 14.20 -0.69
CA ALA A 95 -16.06 14.10 -0.35
C ALA A 95 -16.80 13.46 -1.54
N LEU A 96 -17.01 12.14 -1.47
CA LEU A 96 -17.61 11.34 -2.55
C LEU A 96 -19.01 10.87 -2.13
N GLY A 97 -19.98 11.78 -2.16
CA GLY A 97 -21.29 11.55 -1.54
C GLY A 97 -21.17 11.37 -0.03
N ALA A 98 -21.59 10.22 0.50
CA ALA A 98 -21.45 9.88 1.92
C ALA A 98 -20.01 9.46 2.31
N LEU A 99 -19.19 9.02 1.36
CA LEU A 99 -17.81 8.63 1.64
C LEU A 99 -16.95 9.87 1.96
N ARG A 100 -16.19 9.79 3.03
CA ARG A 100 -15.14 10.75 3.40
C ARG A 100 -13.83 10.01 3.42
N VAL A 101 -12.97 10.26 2.42
CA VAL A 101 -11.72 9.54 2.21
C VAL A 101 -10.56 10.51 2.34
N GLY A 102 -9.75 10.36 3.37
CA GLY A 102 -8.53 11.13 3.54
C GLY A 102 -7.51 10.81 2.45
N VAL A 103 -6.70 11.78 2.06
CA VAL A 103 -5.63 11.63 1.05
C VAL A 103 -4.32 12.07 1.67
N VAL A 104 -3.35 11.18 1.68
CA VAL A 104 -1.98 11.46 2.16
C VAL A 104 -1.02 11.25 1.00
N PRO A 105 -0.39 12.31 0.47
CA PRO A 105 0.63 12.17 -0.57
C PRO A 105 1.87 11.46 -0.02
N VAL A 106 2.31 10.42 -0.74
CA VAL A 106 3.46 9.57 -0.37
C VAL A 106 4.32 9.25 -1.60
N PRO A 107 4.80 10.27 -2.34
CA PRO A 107 5.53 10.06 -3.56
C PRO A 107 6.79 9.23 -3.32
N GLY A 108 7.14 8.38 -4.29
CA GLY A 108 8.38 7.60 -4.24
C GLY A 108 8.30 6.27 -4.95
N HIS A 109 7.30 5.43 -4.68
CA HIS A 109 7.03 4.24 -5.50
C HIS A 109 6.65 4.67 -6.93
N THR A 110 5.73 5.63 -7.04
CA THR A 110 5.53 6.48 -8.22
C THR A 110 5.53 7.95 -7.81
N PRO A 111 5.65 8.90 -8.76
CA PRO A 111 5.55 10.34 -8.45
C PRO A 111 4.21 10.74 -7.82
N GLY A 112 3.11 10.05 -8.19
CA GLY A 112 1.75 10.33 -7.78
C GLY A 112 1.20 9.38 -6.70
N SER A 113 2.04 8.58 -6.04
CA SER A 113 1.58 7.66 -4.98
C SER A 113 0.87 8.40 -3.85
N VAL A 114 -0.28 7.87 -3.43
CA VAL A 114 -1.07 8.36 -2.29
C VAL A 114 -1.50 7.21 -1.39
N VAL A 115 -1.70 7.49 -0.12
CA VAL A 115 -2.42 6.62 0.82
C VAL A 115 -3.82 7.18 1.01
N TYR A 116 -4.84 6.33 0.87
CA TYR A 116 -6.21 6.69 1.20
C TYR A 116 -6.55 6.23 2.62
N LEU A 117 -7.18 7.12 3.39
CA LEU A 117 -7.62 6.86 4.76
C LEU A 117 -9.14 6.77 4.81
N TRP A 118 -9.67 5.66 5.31
CA TRP A 118 -11.11 5.49 5.44
C TRP A 118 -11.48 4.61 6.65
N ARG A 119 -12.23 5.19 7.61
CA ARG A 119 -12.81 4.44 8.73
C ARG A 119 -11.80 3.53 9.47
N GLY A 120 -10.68 4.08 9.90
CA GLY A 120 -9.64 3.34 10.63
C GLY A 120 -8.73 2.47 9.75
N ARG A 121 -8.77 2.64 8.42
CA ARG A 121 -7.98 1.90 7.44
C ARG A 121 -7.11 2.82 6.62
N ALA A 122 -5.91 2.35 6.31
CA ALA A 122 -4.98 2.96 5.38
C ALA A 122 -4.79 2.03 4.17
N LEU A 123 -5.32 2.45 3.00
CA LEU A 123 -5.08 1.78 1.73
C LEU A 123 -3.77 2.33 1.17
N THR A 124 -2.70 1.58 1.35
CA THR A 124 -1.32 2.06 1.19
C THR A 124 -0.75 1.83 -0.20
N GLY A 125 -1.49 1.16 -1.08
CA GLY A 125 -0.98 0.77 -2.39
C GLY A 125 0.37 0.09 -2.26
N ASP A 126 1.31 0.52 -3.09
CA ASP A 126 2.66 -0.02 -3.12
C ASP A 126 3.68 0.84 -2.35
N THR A 127 3.21 1.82 -1.59
CA THR A 127 4.11 2.59 -0.70
C THR A 127 4.53 1.75 0.51
N LEU A 128 3.57 1.09 1.16
CA LEU A 128 3.81 0.27 2.36
C LEU A 128 3.11 -1.08 2.23
N PHE A 129 3.87 -2.16 2.42
CA PHE A 129 3.39 -3.52 2.50
C PHE A 129 3.52 -4.09 3.91
N TRP A 130 2.87 -5.20 4.18
CA TRP A 130 3.12 -5.97 5.39
C TRP A 130 4.58 -6.43 5.44
N GLY A 131 5.32 -5.91 6.40
CA GLY A 131 6.74 -6.17 6.61
C GLY A 131 7.69 -5.55 5.58
N GLY A 132 7.23 -4.66 4.69
CA GLY A 132 8.06 -4.11 3.62
C GLY A 132 7.53 -2.82 2.99
N ALA A 133 8.15 -2.42 1.90
CA ALA A 133 7.78 -1.25 1.11
C ALA A 133 7.95 -1.54 -0.39
N GLY A 134 7.35 -0.73 -1.25
CA GLY A 134 7.45 -0.84 -2.70
C GLY A 134 8.84 -0.59 -3.24
N ASN A 135 9.12 -1.09 -4.45
CA ASN A 135 10.33 -0.74 -5.19
C ASN A 135 10.15 0.59 -5.95
N CYS A 136 11.22 1.07 -6.58
CA CYS A 136 11.20 2.32 -7.35
C CYS A 136 11.67 2.10 -8.81
N ARG A 137 11.62 0.86 -9.31
CA ARG A 137 12.20 0.48 -10.61
C ARG A 137 11.43 1.01 -11.83
N HIS A 138 10.15 1.35 -11.63
CA HIS A 138 9.26 1.75 -12.71
C HIS A 138 8.78 3.19 -12.52
N GLY A 139 9.71 4.14 -12.65
CA GLY A 139 9.42 5.58 -12.55
C GLY A 139 9.43 6.15 -11.15
N GLY A 140 9.85 5.37 -10.14
CA GLY A 140 9.95 5.81 -8.76
C GLY A 140 11.28 6.45 -8.39
N ASP A 141 11.37 6.91 -7.14
CA ASP A 141 12.52 7.56 -6.53
C ASP A 141 12.71 7.03 -5.10
N PRO A 142 13.82 6.29 -4.82
CA PRO A 142 14.06 5.70 -3.50
C PRO A 142 14.20 6.74 -2.38
N GLU A 143 14.73 7.92 -2.66
CA GLU A 143 14.88 8.97 -1.66
C GLU A 143 13.53 9.59 -1.29
N ARG A 144 12.67 9.84 -2.31
CA ARG A 144 11.30 10.31 -2.08
C ARG A 144 10.48 9.27 -1.33
N LEU A 145 10.59 7.97 -1.68
CA LEU A 145 9.96 6.89 -0.93
C LEU A 145 10.42 6.87 0.53
N ALA A 146 11.73 7.00 0.76
CA ALA A 146 12.29 7.04 2.11
C ALA A 146 11.73 8.22 2.92
N ARG A 147 11.64 9.42 2.33
CA ARG A 147 11.03 10.59 2.97
C ARG A 147 9.54 10.39 3.25
N SER A 148 8.81 9.74 2.33
CA SER A 148 7.39 9.40 2.52
C SER A 148 7.19 8.43 3.68
N LEU A 149 8.04 7.40 3.79
CA LEU A 149 7.95 6.40 4.87
C LEU A 149 8.37 6.96 6.23
N THR A 150 9.42 7.79 6.28
CA THR A 150 9.95 8.37 7.53
C THR A 150 9.22 9.65 7.97
N GLY A 151 8.43 10.25 7.10
CA GLY A 151 7.63 11.45 7.35
C GLY A 151 6.13 11.13 7.42
N PRO A 152 5.34 11.40 6.35
CA PRO A 152 3.89 11.31 6.40
C PRO A 152 3.37 9.92 6.83
N VAL A 153 3.96 8.81 6.36
CA VAL A 153 3.53 7.46 6.78
C VAL A 153 3.84 7.22 8.26
N ALA A 154 5.05 7.60 8.72
CA ALA A 154 5.42 7.46 10.13
C ALA A 154 4.57 8.33 11.07
N ALA A 155 3.94 9.39 10.59
CA ALA A 155 3.08 10.29 11.36
C ALA A 155 1.61 9.82 11.46
N LEU A 156 1.19 8.81 10.68
CA LEU A 156 -0.17 8.28 10.72
C LEU A 156 -0.49 7.63 12.07
N ASP A 157 -1.77 7.56 12.42
CA ASP A 157 -2.22 6.87 13.65
C ASP A 157 -1.84 5.38 13.61
N GLY A 158 -1.21 4.90 14.69
CA GLY A 158 -0.79 3.51 14.86
C GLY A 158 -1.92 2.50 14.81
N ALA A 159 -3.14 2.90 15.17
CA ALA A 159 -4.31 2.03 15.16
C ALA A 159 -4.89 1.75 13.76
N LEU A 160 -4.44 2.46 12.71
CA LEU A 160 -4.89 2.24 11.35
C LEU A 160 -4.52 0.84 10.84
N GLU A 161 -5.49 0.10 10.34
CA GLU A 161 -5.26 -1.15 9.62
C GLU A 161 -4.58 -0.87 8.28
N VAL A 162 -3.49 -1.58 7.98
CA VAL A 162 -2.71 -1.44 6.74
C VAL A 162 -3.26 -2.38 5.67
N HIS A 163 -3.69 -1.80 4.55
CA HIS A 163 -4.25 -2.50 3.40
C HIS A 163 -3.40 -2.19 2.15
N PRO A 164 -2.40 -3.04 1.84
CA PRO A 164 -1.45 -2.82 0.75
C PRO A 164 -2.00 -3.19 -0.63
N GLY A 165 -1.30 -2.77 -1.69
CA GLY A 165 -1.60 -3.19 -3.05
C GLY A 165 -1.34 -4.67 -3.33
N HIS A 166 -0.38 -5.29 -2.60
CA HIS A 166 0.03 -6.69 -2.76
C HIS A 166 0.23 -7.42 -1.45
N ASP A 167 0.04 -8.74 -1.47
CA ASP A 167 0.45 -9.65 -0.40
C ASP A 167 1.89 -10.14 -0.60
N TYR A 168 2.83 -9.36 -0.13
CA TYR A 168 4.26 -9.72 -0.11
C TYR A 168 4.77 -10.11 1.28
N ALA A 169 3.89 -10.40 2.25
CA ALA A 169 4.28 -10.65 3.63
C ALA A 169 5.33 -11.79 3.77
N GLU A 170 5.15 -12.91 3.03
CA GLU A 170 6.09 -14.04 3.06
C GLU A 170 7.45 -13.76 2.39
N LEU A 171 7.54 -12.70 1.59
CA LEU A 171 8.78 -12.24 0.99
C LEU A 171 9.46 -11.18 1.87
N ASN A 172 8.66 -10.33 2.51
CA ASN A 172 9.16 -9.18 3.25
C ASN A 172 9.58 -9.51 4.68
N LEU A 173 8.77 -10.29 5.41
CA LEU A 173 9.06 -10.64 6.80
C LEU A 173 10.37 -11.43 6.95
N PRO A 174 10.70 -12.41 6.10
CA PRO A 174 12.02 -13.06 6.12
C PRO A 174 13.19 -12.10 5.86
N PHE A 175 13.02 -11.12 4.96
CA PHE A 175 14.03 -10.08 4.75
C PHE A 175 14.27 -9.28 6.04
N GLY A 176 13.19 -8.83 6.71
CA GLY A 176 13.28 -8.14 8.00
C GLY A 176 13.96 -8.99 9.07
N LEU A 177 13.62 -10.28 9.17
CA LEU A 177 14.26 -11.24 10.07
C LEU A 177 15.74 -11.47 9.75
N GLY A 178 16.15 -11.37 8.49
CA GLY A 178 17.55 -11.41 8.10
C GLY A 178 18.36 -10.21 8.62
N LEU A 179 17.70 -9.07 8.89
CA LEU A 179 18.31 -7.88 9.50
C LEU A 179 18.24 -7.93 11.03
N GLU A 180 17.12 -8.39 11.57
CA GLU A 180 16.85 -8.50 13.01
C GLU A 180 16.43 -9.93 13.39
N PRO A 181 17.35 -10.91 13.45
CA PRO A 181 17.00 -12.32 13.73
C PRO A 181 16.31 -12.53 15.09
N GLY A 182 16.54 -11.62 16.04
CA GLY A 182 15.91 -11.62 17.37
C GLY A 182 14.54 -10.94 17.45
N ASN A 183 13.97 -10.44 16.35
CA ASN A 183 12.66 -9.78 16.37
C ASN A 183 11.54 -10.82 16.49
N ALA A 184 11.15 -11.14 17.73
CA ALA A 184 10.11 -12.12 18.01
C ALA A 184 8.73 -11.73 17.42
N ARG A 185 8.41 -10.42 17.30
CA ARG A 185 7.16 -9.96 16.68
C ARG A 185 7.15 -10.25 15.18
N SER A 186 8.25 -10.02 14.47
CA SER A 186 8.38 -10.39 13.05
C SER A 186 8.24 -11.89 12.84
N ALA A 187 8.87 -12.71 13.70
CA ALA A 187 8.75 -14.17 13.62
C ALA A 187 7.31 -14.64 13.86
N ALA A 188 6.64 -14.10 14.87
CA ALA A 188 5.24 -14.43 15.18
C ALA A 188 4.31 -14.00 14.02
N ARG A 189 4.52 -12.80 13.44
CA ARG A 189 3.74 -12.33 12.29
C ARG A 189 3.93 -13.24 11.08
N LEU A 190 5.15 -13.65 10.75
CA LEU A 190 5.44 -14.59 9.67
C LEU A 190 4.74 -15.92 9.88
N ALA A 191 4.77 -16.46 11.10
CA ALA A 191 4.08 -17.70 11.45
C ALA A 191 2.57 -17.58 11.26
N ALA A 192 1.96 -16.48 11.70
CA ALA A 192 0.52 -16.22 11.53
C ALA A 192 0.13 -16.10 10.04
N VAL A 193 0.92 -15.40 9.22
CA VAL A 193 0.70 -15.28 7.77
C VAL A 193 0.75 -16.66 7.10
N ARG A 194 1.75 -17.47 7.42
CA ARG A 194 1.89 -18.83 6.88
C ARG A 194 0.74 -19.75 7.31
N ALA A 195 0.33 -19.68 8.57
CA ALA A 195 -0.79 -20.45 9.07
C ALA A 195 -2.10 -20.12 8.35
N ALA A 196 -2.41 -18.83 8.15
CA ALA A 196 -3.58 -18.40 7.41
C ALA A 196 -3.57 -18.95 5.97
N LYS A 197 -2.44 -18.80 5.26
CA LYS A 197 -2.30 -19.30 3.89
C LYS A 197 -2.39 -20.83 3.79
N ALA A 198 -1.80 -21.56 4.72
CA ALA A 198 -1.91 -23.01 4.79
C ALA A 198 -3.35 -23.48 5.02
N ALA A 199 -4.16 -22.65 5.71
CA ALA A 199 -5.59 -22.87 5.89
C ALA A 199 -6.47 -22.39 4.71
N GLY A 200 -5.86 -21.89 3.62
CA GLY A 200 -6.58 -21.31 2.48
C GLY A 200 -7.27 -19.98 2.79
N GLN A 201 -6.78 -19.27 3.81
CA GLN A 201 -7.34 -18.00 4.26
C GLN A 201 -6.44 -16.82 3.88
N GLU A 202 -7.05 -15.65 3.69
CA GLU A 202 -6.30 -14.40 3.54
C GLU A 202 -5.68 -14.01 4.88
N PRO A 203 -4.40 -13.56 4.89
CA PRO A 203 -3.80 -13.03 6.11
C PRO A 203 -4.60 -11.84 6.64
N ALA A 204 -4.76 -11.77 7.96
CA ALA A 204 -5.34 -10.61 8.60
C ALA A 204 -4.48 -9.36 8.33
N PRO A 205 -5.08 -8.16 8.18
CA PRO A 205 -4.31 -6.93 8.09
C PRO A 205 -3.49 -6.72 9.36
N SER A 206 -2.34 -6.07 9.24
CA SER A 206 -1.60 -5.52 10.38
C SER A 206 -2.09 -4.11 10.68
N THR A 207 -1.91 -3.66 11.91
CA THR A 207 -1.99 -2.22 12.22
C THR A 207 -0.68 -1.53 11.87
N LEU A 208 -0.70 -0.21 11.73
CA LEU A 208 0.53 0.57 11.51
C LEU A 208 1.49 0.47 12.72
N GLU A 209 0.96 0.32 13.94
CA GLU A 209 1.77 0.06 15.12
C GLU A 209 2.49 -1.30 15.03
N GLU A 210 1.80 -2.34 14.55
CA GLU A 210 2.44 -3.64 14.28
C GLU A 210 3.51 -3.52 13.20
N GLU A 211 3.24 -2.77 12.13
CA GLU A 211 4.25 -2.52 11.09
C GLU A 211 5.48 -1.78 11.66
N ARG A 212 5.30 -0.80 12.54
CA ARG A 212 6.42 -0.15 13.26
C ARG A 212 7.23 -1.12 14.12
N ALA A 213 6.65 -2.25 14.51
CA ALA A 213 7.34 -3.27 15.30
C ALA A 213 8.08 -4.31 14.45
N VAL A 214 7.64 -4.55 13.19
CA VAL A 214 8.14 -5.65 12.36
C VAL A 214 8.78 -5.22 11.04
N ASN A 215 8.40 -4.05 10.51
CA ASN A 215 8.79 -3.61 9.17
C ASN A 215 10.12 -2.83 9.21
N PRO A 216 11.21 -3.31 8.63
CA PRO A 216 12.51 -2.65 8.71
C PRO A 216 12.51 -1.24 8.10
N PHE A 217 11.65 -0.96 7.12
CA PHE A 217 11.53 0.35 6.49
C PHE A 217 10.94 1.41 7.42
N LEU A 218 10.06 1.04 8.36
CA LEU A 218 9.55 1.91 9.41
C LEU A 218 10.45 1.90 10.66
N ARG A 219 11.43 1.00 10.73
CA ARG A 219 12.38 0.82 11.84
C ARG A 219 13.78 1.36 11.52
N SER A 220 13.92 2.14 10.45
CA SER A 220 15.21 2.69 10.02
C SER A 220 15.93 3.55 11.08
N HIS A 221 15.21 4.03 12.09
CA HIS A 221 15.73 4.75 13.24
C HIS A 221 16.22 3.83 14.39
N VAL A 222 15.87 2.54 14.33
CA VAL A 222 16.20 1.57 15.41
C VAL A 222 17.66 1.11 15.25
N PRO A 223 18.47 1.11 16.34
CA PRO A 223 19.89 0.78 16.26
C PRO A 223 20.17 -0.58 15.61
N THR A 224 19.43 -1.64 15.96
CA THR A 224 19.64 -2.98 15.41
C THR A 224 19.48 -3.02 13.89
N VAL A 225 18.49 -2.32 13.32
CA VAL A 225 18.29 -2.19 11.86
C VAL A 225 19.44 -1.40 11.24
N ARG A 226 19.80 -0.25 11.84
CA ARG A 226 20.89 0.61 11.34
C ARG A 226 22.23 -0.12 11.29
N ASP A 227 22.56 -0.84 12.35
CA ASP A 227 23.82 -1.60 12.44
C ASP A 227 23.84 -2.76 11.44
N ALA A 228 22.72 -3.48 11.29
CA ALA A 228 22.59 -4.53 10.28
C ALA A 228 22.70 -3.98 8.84
N VAL A 229 22.17 -2.79 8.57
CA VAL A 229 22.31 -2.11 7.27
C VAL A 229 23.75 -1.65 7.08
N ARG A 230 24.40 -1.03 8.08
CA ARG A 230 25.79 -0.57 7.98
C ARG A 230 26.76 -1.68 7.62
N VAL A 231 26.55 -2.88 8.14
CA VAL A 231 27.37 -4.06 7.79
C VAL A 231 27.23 -4.44 6.32
N ARG A 232 26.04 -4.27 5.71
CA ARG A 232 25.74 -4.69 4.34
C ARG A 232 25.87 -3.58 3.29
N ALA A 233 25.74 -2.33 3.74
CA ALA A 233 25.80 -1.10 2.95
C ALA A 233 26.54 -0.01 3.75
N PRO A 234 27.88 -0.09 3.83
CA PRO A 234 28.68 0.81 4.66
C PRO A 234 28.59 2.29 4.27
N GLU A 235 28.18 2.55 3.03
CA GLU A 235 27.99 3.89 2.46
C GLU A 235 26.76 4.62 3.01
N ALA A 236 25.83 3.93 3.68
CA ALA A 236 24.66 4.56 4.27
C ALA A 236 25.08 5.52 5.40
N SER A 237 24.67 6.79 5.32
CA SER A 237 25.09 7.86 6.25
C SER A 237 24.61 7.65 7.70
N GLY A 238 23.62 6.76 7.90
CA GLY A 238 23.08 6.42 9.21
C GLY A 238 21.90 7.28 9.66
N ASP A 239 21.49 8.31 8.89
CA ASP A 239 20.18 8.93 9.07
C ASP A 239 19.06 8.02 8.55
N ALA A 240 17.81 8.25 9.01
CA ALA A 240 16.70 7.36 8.71
C ALA A 240 16.40 7.24 7.20
N VAL A 241 16.54 8.32 6.44
CA VAL A 241 16.29 8.35 4.98
C VAL A 241 17.34 7.51 4.26
N SER A 242 18.62 7.73 4.56
CA SER A 242 19.73 6.97 3.98
C SER A 242 19.63 5.47 4.27
N VAL A 243 19.22 5.10 5.49
CA VAL A 243 18.99 3.71 5.88
C VAL A 243 17.85 3.09 5.08
N VAL A 244 16.73 3.79 4.86
CA VAL A 244 15.62 3.29 4.03
C VAL A 244 16.05 3.11 2.57
N VAL A 245 16.83 4.05 2.01
CA VAL A 245 17.38 3.93 0.65
C VAL A 245 18.28 2.69 0.53
N ALA A 246 19.14 2.46 1.52
CA ALA A 246 20.00 1.28 1.56
C ALA A 246 19.17 -0.02 1.71
N LEU A 247 18.16 -0.04 2.57
CA LEU A 247 17.22 -1.16 2.71
C LEU A 247 16.53 -1.49 1.39
N ARG A 248 16.11 -0.46 0.63
CA ARG A 248 15.48 -0.68 -0.67
C ARG A 248 16.44 -1.34 -1.65
N ARG A 249 17.68 -0.85 -1.76
CA ARG A 249 18.73 -1.45 -2.60
C ARG A 249 19.02 -2.91 -2.20
N LEU A 250 19.17 -3.17 -0.89
CA LEU A 250 19.40 -4.52 -0.38
C LEU A 250 18.24 -5.44 -0.72
N ARG A 251 16.99 -4.98 -0.57
CA ARG A 251 15.78 -5.77 -0.89
C ARG A 251 15.62 -6.02 -2.39
N ASP A 252 16.07 -5.10 -3.23
CA ASP A 252 16.01 -5.24 -4.70
C ASP A 252 17.06 -6.19 -5.27
N GLY A 253 18.13 -6.44 -4.53
CA GLY A 253 19.21 -7.37 -4.90
C GLY A 253 19.00 -8.82 -4.43
N VAL A 254 17.90 -9.13 -3.74
CA VAL A 254 17.60 -10.46 -3.18
C VAL A 254 16.68 -11.26 -4.10
#